data_adb24bdcbcc76449489d6fc26300caf6
#
_entry.id   adb24bdcbcc76449489d6fc26300caf6
#
_cell.length_a   1.000
_cell.length_b   1.000
_cell.length_c   1.000
_cell.angle_alpha   90.00
_cell.angle_beta   90.00
_cell.angle_gamma   90.00
#
_symmetry.space_group_name_H-M   'P 1'
#
loop_
_entity.id
_entity.type
_entity.pdbx_description
1 polymer ?
#
loop_
_entity_poly.entity_id
_entity_poly.type
_entity_poly.pdbx_seq_one_letter_code
_entity_poly.pdbx_strand_id
1 'polypeptide(L)'
;MAQFLDRQENRTEFIRRALHQAREQFASPEAEHSLPPKLLQLGEIYPATKVKELNVQFFDMGIVAGFPIPLDNDEKAQSIELLKMLCPCPESSYLIRVEGNSMIDADICSGDIVIVDKSCRNPSPSQVAVCELNGEYTLKRFEIRDGEGWLIPANPNFPEIKVTEADSFSIWGTVTYVIHKPHSK
;
A
#
# COMPACT_ATOMS: atom_id res chain seq x y z
N MET A 1 1.77 -22.03 33.51
CA MET A 1 1.36 -20.63 33.29
C MET A 1 2.54 -19.74 32.90
N ALA A 2 3.68 -19.77 33.58
CA ALA A 2 4.88 -18.97 33.25
C ALA A 2 5.46 -19.23 31.85
N GLN A 3 5.52 -20.47 31.38
CA GLN A 3 6.04 -20.83 30.05
C GLN A 3 5.15 -20.35 28.91
N PHE A 4 3.87 -20.11 29.14
CA PHE A 4 2.95 -19.60 28.11
C PHE A 4 3.08 -18.08 27.94
N LEU A 5 3.31 -17.36 29.03
CA LEU A 5 3.56 -15.90 29.02
C LEU A 5 4.91 -15.57 28.38
N ASP A 6 5.94 -16.38 28.65
CA ASP A 6 7.28 -16.20 28.07
C ASP A 6 7.29 -16.42 26.53
N ARG A 7 6.46 -17.34 26.03
CA ARG A 7 6.27 -17.53 24.59
C ARG A 7 5.52 -16.37 23.90
N GLN A 8 4.58 -15.75 24.58
CA GLN A 8 3.85 -14.60 24.03
C GLN A 8 4.72 -13.33 23.99
N GLU A 9 5.50 -13.07 25.05
CA GLU A 9 6.45 -11.96 25.08
C GLU A 9 7.52 -12.10 23.99
N ASN A 10 8.09 -13.28 23.79
CA ASN A 10 9.05 -13.54 22.72
C ASN A 10 8.48 -13.32 21.31
N ARG A 11 7.21 -13.69 21.08
CA ARG A 11 6.57 -13.52 19.76
C ARG A 11 6.25 -12.06 19.43
N THR A 12 5.75 -11.31 20.40
CA THR A 12 5.48 -9.89 20.22
C THR A 12 6.79 -9.11 20.02
N GLU A 13 7.84 -9.53 20.72
CA GLU A 13 9.18 -8.96 20.58
C GLU A 13 9.82 -9.31 19.24
N PHE A 14 9.59 -10.53 18.72
CA PHE A 14 10.03 -10.93 17.37
C PHE A 14 9.38 -10.07 16.29
N ILE A 15 8.06 -9.86 16.33
CA ILE A 15 7.37 -9.02 15.34
C ILE A 15 7.83 -7.57 15.46
N ARG A 16 8.04 -7.05 16.68
CA ARG A 16 8.63 -5.73 16.90
C ARG A 16 10.05 -5.64 16.34
N ARG A 17 10.87 -6.68 16.52
CA ARG A 17 12.23 -6.75 15.95
C ARG A 17 12.20 -6.83 14.44
N ALA A 18 11.32 -7.65 13.84
CA ALA A 18 11.16 -7.73 12.39
C ALA A 18 10.75 -6.37 11.80
N LEU A 19 9.79 -5.68 12.43
CA LEU A 19 9.40 -4.33 12.05
C LEU A 19 10.51 -3.29 12.30
N HIS A 20 11.31 -3.46 13.36
CA HIS A 20 12.44 -2.58 13.70
C HIS A 20 13.64 -2.81 12.78
N GLN A 21 14.00 -4.06 12.46
CA GLN A 21 15.04 -4.40 11.49
C GLN A 21 14.69 -3.93 10.09
N ALA A 22 13.42 -4.08 9.67
CA ALA A 22 12.94 -3.48 8.44
C ALA A 22 13.14 -1.95 8.41
N ARG A 23 13.00 -1.31 9.56
CA ARG A 23 13.19 0.13 9.72
C ARG A 23 14.67 0.54 9.65
N GLU A 24 15.58 -0.27 10.19
CA GLU A 24 17.03 0.00 10.22
C GLU A 24 17.73 -0.37 8.90
N GLN A 25 17.37 -1.48 8.25
CA GLN A 25 17.98 -1.90 6.98
C GLN A 25 17.74 -0.91 5.83
N PHE A 26 16.73 -0.05 5.96
CA PHE A 26 16.40 0.96 4.97
C PHE A 26 16.67 2.40 5.43
N ALA A 27 17.29 2.58 6.61
CA ALA A 27 17.65 3.90 7.14
C ALA A 27 18.94 4.48 6.56
N SER A 28 19.64 3.76 5.65
CA SER A 28 20.82 4.31 4.98
C SER A 28 20.41 5.10 3.73
N PRO A 29 20.93 6.32 3.55
CA PRO A 29 20.56 7.21 2.44
C PRO A 29 20.81 6.62 1.04
N GLU A 30 21.72 5.68 0.91
CA GLU A 30 22.08 5.03 -0.37
C GLU A 30 21.13 3.91 -0.78
N ALA A 31 20.36 3.33 0.18
CA ALA A 31 19.38 2.27 -0.11
C ALA A 31 18.03 2.85 -0.59
N GLU A 32 17.81 4.15 -0.47
CA GLU A 32 16.54 4.79 -0.80
C GLU A 32 16.24 4.85 -2.31
N HIS A 33 17.26 4.72 -3.17
CA HIS A 33 17.09 4.94 -4.62
C HIS A 33 17.07 3.66 -5.46
N SER A 34 17.38 2.48 -4.91
CA SER A 34 17.31 1.21 -5.64
C SER A 34 16.11 0.38 -5.20
N LEU A 35 15.20 0.13 -6.15
CA LEU A 35 14.13 -0.82 -5.95
C LEU A 35 14.71 -2.23 -5.86
N PRO A 36 14.27 -3.07 -4.89
CA PRO A 36 14.68 -4.45 -4.82
C PRO A 36 14.35 -5.17 -6.13
N PRO A 37 15.27 -5.99 -6.70
CA PRO A 37 15.04 -6.65 -8.00
C PRO A 37 13.77 -7.49 -8.06
N LYS A 38 13.37 -8.09 -6.93
CA LYS A 38 12.15 -8.92 -6.84
C LYS A 38 10.85 -8.09 -6.76
N LEU A 39 10.93 -6.85 -6.33
CA LEU A 39 9.76 -5.96 -6.33
C LEU A 39 9.27 -5.67 -7.75
N LEU A 40 10.16 -5.73 -8.74
CA LEU A 40 9.82 -5.62 -10.15
C LEU A 40 8.92 -6.77 -10.65
N GLN A 41 8.79 -7.86 -9.88
CA GLN A 41 7.88 -8.97 -10.19
C GLN A 41 6.41 -8.66 -9.85
N LEU A 42 6.14 -7.60 -9.06
CA LEU A 42 4.77 -7.12 -8.80
C LEU A 42 4.16 -6.34 -9.99
N GLY A 43 4.94 -6.12 -11.04
CA GLY A 43 4.56 -5.31 -12.18
C GLY A 43 5.46 -4.08 -12.36
N GLU A 44 5.03 -3.13 -13.18
CA GLU A 44 5.77 -1.89 -13.41
C GLU A 44 5.72 -0.98 -12.17
N ILE A 45 6.90 -0.58 -11.67
CA ILE A 45 7.04 0.30 -10.50
C ILE A 45 7.73 1.59 -10.92
N TYR A 46 7.07 2.71 -10.63
CA TYR A 46 7.57 4.04 -10.95
C TYR A 46 7.68 4.90 -9.70
N PRO A 47 8.89 5.43 -9.35
CA PRO A 47 8.99 6.49 -8.35
C PRO A 47 8.18 7.71 -8.76
N ALA A 48 7.41 8.29 -7.85
CA ALA A 48 6.59 9.46 -8.14
C ALA A 48 7.43 10.66 -8.60
N THR A 49 8.69 10.76 -8.18
CA THR A 49 9.65 11.80 -8.61
C THR A 49 10.00 11.77 -10.09
N LYS A 50 9.77 10.64 -10.78
CA LYS A 50 9.97 10.52 -12.24
C LYS A 50 8.73 10.87 -13.06
N VAL A 51 7.59 11.07 -12.43
CA VAL A 51 6.36 11.51 -13.07
C VAL A 51 6.44 13.02 -13.29
N LYS A 52 6.18 13.48 -14.51
CA LYS A 52 6.17 14.91 -14.82
C LYS A 52 5.01 15.59 -14.11
N GLU A 53 5.22 16.83 -13.68
CA GLU A 53 4.15 17.67 -13.16
C GLU A 53 3.01 17.78 -14.17
N LEU A 54 1.79 17.57 -13.71
CA LEU A 54 0.59 17.66 -14.51
C LEU A 54 -0.42 18.58 -13.81
N ASN A 55 -0.64 19.75 -14.38
CA ASN A 55 -1.70 20.64 -13.95
C ASN A 55 -3.00 20.32 -14.68
N VAL A 56 -4.06 20.03 -13.93
CA VAL A 56 -5.38 19.72 -14.45
C VAL A 56 -6.40 20.75 -13.95
N GLN A 57 -7.45 20.99 -14.74
CA GLN A 57 -8.57 21.78 -14.32
C GLN A 57 -9.41 20.97 -13.34
N PHE A 58 -9.58 21.49 -12.14
CA PHE A 58 -10.36 20.86 -11.08
C PHE A 58 -11.55 21.73 -10.76
N PHE A 59 -12.72 21.13 -10.77
CA PHE A 59 -13.96 21.74 -10.32
C PHE A 59 -14.34 21.12 -8.99
N ASP A 60 -14.23 21.88 -7.91
CA ASP A 60 -14.59 21.45 -6.55
C ASP A 60 -16.10 21.54 -6.33
N MET A 61 -16.85 21.02 -7.27
CA MET A 61 -18.31 20.96 -7.21
C MET A 61 -18.73 19.49 -7.11
N GLY A 62 -19.58 19.18 -6.15
CA GLY A 62 -20.14 17.86 -6.01
C GLY A 62 -21.10 17.53 -7.15
N ILE A 63 -20.73 16.58 -7.99
CA ILE A 63 -21.70 15.98 -8.93
C ILE A 63 -22.48 14.93 -8.17
N VAL A 64 -23.80 15.14 -8.04
CA VAL A 64 -24.67 14.17 -7.37
C VAL A 64 -24.93 12.99 -8.31
N ALA A 65 -24.53 11.81 -7.88
CA ALA A 65 -24.86 10.56 -8.56
C ALA A 65 -26.35 10.23 -8.29
N GLY A 66 -27.26 10.76 -9.11
CA GLY A 66 -28.69 10.59 -8.94
C GLY A 66 -29.46 11.54 -9.85
N PHE A 67 -30.27 12.40 -9.28
CA PHE A 67 -31.01 13.39 -10.08
C PHE A 67 -30.09 14.53 -10.54
N PRO A 68 -30.23 14.98 -11.80
CA PRO A 68 -29.48 16.14 -12.29
C PRO A 68 -29.82 17.40 -11.50
N ILE A 69 -28.79 18.10 -11.04
CA ILE A 69 -28.92 19.41 -10.40
C ILE A 69 -28.39 20.47 -11.39
N PRO A 70 -29.04 21.64 -11.53
CA PRO A 70 -28.47 22.72 -12.33
C PRO A 70 -27.09 23.11 -11.79
N LEU A 71 -26.12 23.17 -12.67
CA LEU A 71 -24.80 23.68 -12.35
C LEU A 71 -24.89 25.20 -12.25
N ASP A 72 -24.43 25.76 -11.14
CA ASP A 72 -24.26 27.19 -11.02
C ASP A 72 -23.06 27.60 -11.88
N ASN A 73 -23.28 28.41 -12.89
CA ASN A 73 -22.26 28.75 -13.91
C ASN A 73 -21.12 29.64 -13.38
N ASP A 74 -21.15 30.03 -12.11
CA ASP A 74 -20.16 30.93 -11.50
C ASP A 74 -18.96 30.19 -10.82
N GLU A 75 -18.96 28.85 -10.80
CA GLU A 75 -17.83 28.13 -10.22
C GLU A 75 -16.62 28.11 -11.15
N LYS A 76 -15.56 28.76 -10.70
CA LYS A 76 -14.27 28.83 -11.41
C LYS A 76 -13.51 27.55 -11.25
N ALA A 77 -13.11 26.96 -12.37
CA ALA A 77 -12.14 25.89 -12.37
C ALA A 77 -10.83 26.34 -11.70
N GLN A 78 -10.32 25.53 -10.79
CA GLN A 78 -9.01 25.71 -10.18
C GLN A 78 -7.99 24.84 -10.89
N SER A 79 -6.79 25.36 -11.15
CA SER A 79 -5.68 24.53 -11.60
C SER A 79 -5.06 23.83 -10.40
N ILE A 80 -5.09 22.50 -10.40
CA ILE A 80 -4.42 21.70 -9.36
C ILE A 80 -3.27 20.90 -9.94
N GLU A 81 -2.24 20.73 -9.15
CA GLU A 81 -1.15 19.81 -9.42
C GLU A 81 -1.55 18.43 -8.89
N LEU A 82 -2.04 17.58 -9.82
CA LEU A 82 -2.60 16.28 -9.48
C LEU A 82 -1.62 15.40 -8.69
N LEU A 83 -0.34 15.44 -9.06
CA LEU A 83 0.66 14.63 -8.39
C LEU A 83 0.86 15.03 -6.93
N LYS A 84 0.86 16.34 -6.62
CA LYS A 84 0.94 16.81 -5.22
C LYS A 84 -0.25 16.40 -4.39
N MET A 85 -1.43 16.37 -5.01
CA MET A 85 -2.64 15.92 -4.33
C MET A 85 -2.58 14.43 -3.96
N LEU A 86 -2.10 13.59 -4.90
CA LEU A 86 -2.06 12.14 -4.72
C LEU A 86 -0.81 11.66 -3.97
N CYS A 87 0.30 12.37 -4.11
CA CYS A 87 1.61 12.04 -3.54
C CYS A 87 2.15 13.24 -2.76
N PRO A 88 1.66 13.52 -1.53
CA PRO A 88 2.14 14.66 -0.74
C PRO A 88 3.64 14.60 -0.46
N CYS A 89 4.20 13.40 -0.39
CA CYS A 89 5.63 13.12 -0.23
C CYS A 89 6.15 12.33 -1.44
N PRO A 90 6.45 12.98 -2.59
CA PRO A 90 6.87 12.29 -3.81
C PRO A 90 8.12 11.44 -3.63
N GLU A 91 9.03 11.84 -2.74
CA GLU A 91 10.29 11.12 -2.46
C GLU A 91 10.08 9.71 -1.88
N SER A 92 8.98 9.52 -1.12
CA SER A 92 8.61 8.23 -0.54
C SER A 92 7.48 7.52 -1.29
N SER A 93 6.90 8.17 -2.30
CA SER A 93 5.75 7.66 -3.04
C SER A 93 6.15 6.89 -4.29
N TYR A 94 5.50 5.75 -4.51
CA TYR A 94 5.71 4.88 -5.65
C TYR A 94 4.38 4.50 -6.29
N LEU A 95 4.35 4.44 -7.62
CA LEU A 95 3.22 3.94 -8.39
C LEU A 95 3.54 2.51 -8.80
N ILE A 96 2.64 1.57 -8.47
CA ILE A 96 2.81 0.15 -8.74
C ILE A 96 1.59 -0.36 -9.49
N ARG A 97 1.81 -1.03 -10.62
CA ARG A 97 0.75 -1.73 -11.33
C ARG A 97 0.45 -3.06 -10.64
N VAL A 98 -0.82 -3.29 -10.36
CA VAL A 98 -1.28 -4.51 -9.69
C VAL A 98 -1.41 -5.66 -10.68
N GLU A 99 -0.92 -6.84 -10.28
CA GLU A 99 -1.16 -8.10 -10.95
C GLU A 99 -1.83 -9.09 -9.99
N GLY A 100 -2.84 -9.81 -10.48
CA GLY A 100 -3.61 -10.76 -9.68
C GLY A 100 -4.80 -10.14 -8.95
N ASN A 101 -5.59 -11.00 -8.30
CA ASN A 101 -6.91 -10.67 -7.77
C ASN A 101 -7.05 -10.94 -6.27
N SER A 102 -5.95 -11.05 -5.53
CA SER A 102 -5.99 -11.39 -4.09
C SER A 102 -6.63 -10.31 -3.21
N MET A 103 -6.86 -9.11 -3.76
CA MET A 103 -7.40 -7.95 -3.04
C MET A 103 -8.67 -7.39 -3.68
N ILE A 104 -9.40 -8.21 -4.47
CA ILE A 104 -10.58 -7.77 -5.25
C ILE A 104 -11.72 -7.24 -4.36
N ASP A 105 -11.93 -7.83 -3.18
CA ASP A 105 -12.95 -7.39 -2.22
C ASP A 105 -12.50 -6.13 -1.41
N ALA A 106 -11.30 -5.62 -1.72
CA ALA A 106 -10.82 -4.31 -1.29
C ALA A 106 -10.77 -3.32 -2.46
N ASP A 107 -11.54 -3.58 -3.53
CA ASP A 107 -11.60 -2.77 -4.74
C ASP A 107 -10.23 -2.56 -5.41
N ILE A 108 -9.34 -3.55 -5.31
CA ILE A 108 -8.03 -3.56 -6.00
C ILE A 108 -8.00 -4.73 -6.96
N CYS A 109 -8.03 -4.42 -8.26
CA CYS A 109 -8.10 -5.38 -9.35
C CYS A 109 -6.78 -5.45 -10.12
N SER A 110 -6.59 -6.57 -10.83
CA SER A 110 -5.49 -6.70 -11.77
C SER A 110 -5.56 -5.61 -12.85
N GLY A 111 -4.45 -4.91 -13.07
CA GLY A 111 -4.36 -3.78 -14.01
C GLY A 111 -4.51 -2.40 -13.36
N ASP A 112 -4.99 -2.31 -12.13
CA ASP A 112 -5.03 -1.06 -11.39
C ASP A 112 -3.62 -0.53 -11.09
N ILE A 113 -3.54 0.77 -10.76
CA ILE A 113 -2.32 1.37 -10.25
C ILE A 113 -2.57 1.76 -8.80
N VAL A 114 -1.72 1.28 -7.90
CA VAL A 114 -1.72 1.71 -6.51
C VAL A 114 -0.60 2.71 -6.25
N ILE A 115 -0.88 3.72 -5.42
CA ILE A 115 0.12 4.63 -4.89
C ILE A 115 0.49 4.13 -3.51
N VAL A 116 1.78 3.94 -3.28
CA VAL A 116 2.34 3.38 -2.05
C VAL A 116 3.28 4.38 -1.40
N ASP A 117 3.04 4.68 -0.15
CA ASP A 117 3.98 5.46 0.67
C ASP A 117 4.94 4.51 1.40
N LYS A 118 6.19 4.51 0.99
CA LYS A 118 7.27 3.71 1.57
C LYS A 118 7.68 4.20 2.96
N SER A 119 7.39 5.44 3.32
CA SER A 119 7.67 5.97 4.66
C SER A 119 6.70 5.43 5.70
N CYS A 120 5.49 5.03 5.27
CA CYS A 120 4.46 4.46 6.14
C CYS A 120 4.57 2.92 6.18
N ARG A 121 5.29 2.40 7.18
CA ARG A 121 5.55 0.96 7.37
C ARG A 121 4.79 0.34 8.53
N ASN A 122 3.84 1.06 9.07
CA ASN A 122 2.98 0.59 10.16
C ASN A 122 1.51 0.81 9.78
N PRO A 123 0.99 0.04 8.80
CA PRO A 123 -0.40 0.15 8.38
C PRO A 123 -1.35 -0.23 9.53
N SER A 124 -2.51 0.41 9.57
CA SER A 124 -3.61 -0.09 10.39
C SER A 124 -4.15 -1.41 9.81
N PRO A 125 -4.85 -2.26 10.59
CA PRO A 125 -5.37 -3.54 10.11
C PRO A 125 -6.31 -3.43 8.91
N SER A 126 -6.97 -2.29 8.71
CA SER A 126 -7.84 -2.03 7.55
C SER A 126 -7.10 -1.60 6.30
N GLN A 127 -5.85 -1.15 6.42
CA GLN A 127 -5.06 -0.66 5.29
C GLN A 127 -4.38 -1.80 4.53
N VAL A 128 -4.29 -1.63 3.22
CA VAL A 128 -3.54 -2.53 2.35
C VAL A 128 -2.08 -2.08 2.32
N ALA A 129 -1.19 -3.03 2.38
CA ALA A 129 0.24 -2.79 2.34
C ALA A 129 0.94 -3.66 1.29
N VAL A 130 2.06 -3.19 0.81
CA VAL A 130 3.05 -4.01 0.11
C VAL A 130 3.88 -4.71 1.17
N CYS A 131 3.75 -6.02 1.25
CA CYS A 131 4.43 -6.89 2.20
C CYS A 131 5.52 -7.68 1.48
N GLU A 132 6.65 -7.80 2.12
CA GLU A 132 7.73 -8.71 1.71
C GLU A 132 7.75 -9.91 2.65
N LEU A 133 7.74 -11.10 2.08
CA LEU A 133 7.86 -12.36 2.80
C LEU A 133 8.87 -13.25 2.07
N ASN A 134 9.98 -13.57 2.73
CA ASN A 134 11.04 -14.42 2.17
C ASN A 134 11.59 -13.92 0.83
N GLY A 135 11.63 -12.61 0.65
CA GLY A 135 12.07 -11.94 -0.57
C GLY A 135 11.05 -11.90 -1.71
N GLU A 136 9.81 -12.30 -1.45
CA GLU A 136 8.68 -12.14 -2.37
C GLU A 136 7.76 -11.03 -1.90
N TYR A 137 7.19 -10.26 -2.85
CA TYR A 137 6.34 -9.12 -2.56
C TYR A 137 4.89 -9.42 -2.89
N THR A 138 3.97 -8.93 -2.05
CA THR A 138 2.53 -9.11 -2.24
C THR A 138 1.74 -7.96 -1.64
N LEU A 139 0.54 -7.73 -2.15
CA LEU A 139 -0.45 -6.82 -1.56
C LEU A 139 -1.34 -7.61 -0.62
N LYS A 140 -1.37 -7.22 0.67
CA LYS A 140 -2.20 -7.83 1.71
C LYS A 140 -2.56 -6.79 2.76
N ARG A 141 -3.56 -7.10 3.61
CA ARG A 141 -3.66 -6.49 4.93
C ARG A 141 -2.75 -7.24 5.88
N PHE A 142 -2.16 -6.54 6.82
CA PHE A 142 -1.35 -7.15 7.87
C PHE A 142 -2.06 -7.00 9.21
N GLU A 143 -2.26 -8.11 9.89
CA GLU A 143 -2.89 -8.17 11.21
C GLU A 143 -2.04 -8.97 12.19
N ILE A 144 -2.15 -8.60 13.46
CA ILE A 144 -1.59 -9.39 14.57
C ILE A 144 -2.76 -10.02 15.30
N ARG A 145 -2.83 -11.36 15.29
CA ARG A 145 -3.85 -12.16 15.99
C ARG A 145 -3.14 -13.07 16.98
N ASP A 146 -3.49 -12.98 18.25
CA ASP A 146 -2.90 -13.79 19.33
C ASP A 146 -1.36 -13.71 19.40
N GLY A 147 -0.78 -12.55 19.07
CA GLY A 147 0.66 -12.33 19.02
C GLY A 147 1.35 -12.89 17.78
N GLU A 148 0.61 -13.37 16.79
CA GLU A 148 1.12 -13.90 15.52
C GLU A 148 0.76 -12.96 14.37
N GLY A 149 1.70 -12.78 13.42
CA GLY A 149 1.49 -11.97 12.22
C GLY A 149 0.76 -12.75 11.13
N TRP A 150 -0.18 -12.11 10.49
CA TRP A 150 -0.97 -12.67 9.41
C TRP A 150 -1.06 -11.73 8.22
N LEU A 151 -0.89 -12.26 7.02
CA LEU A 151 -1.15 -11.58 5.76
C LEU A 151 -2.51 -12.01 5.25
N ILE A 152 -3.44 -11.06 5.24
CA ILE A 152 -4.85 -11.29 4.96
C ILE A 152 -5.18 -10.82 3.55
N PRO A 153 -5.58 -11.72 2.63
CA PRO A 153 -6.12 -11.33 1.34
C PRO A 153 -7.54 -10.75 1.50
N ALA A 154 -7.96 -9.92 0.58
CA ALA A 154 -9.34 -9.51 0.40
C ALA A 154 -9.94 -10.25 -0.80
N ASN A 155 -9.92 -11.57 -0.72
CA ASN A 155 -10.53 -12.50 -1.68
C ASN A 155 -10.55 -13.89 -1.04
N PRO A 156 -11.74 -14.51 -0.83
CA PRO A 156 -11.89 -15.80 -0.17
C PRO A 156 -11.24 -16.97 -0.92
N ASN A 157 -10.93 -16.81 -2.20
CA ASN A 157 -10.23 -17.82 -2.99
C ASN A 157 -8.72 -17.89 -2.71
N PHE A 158 -8.19 -16.98 -1.89
CA PHE A 158 -6.79 -16.95 -1.51
C PHE A 158 -6.64 -17.24 -0.01
N PRO A 159 -5.67 -18.09 0.38
CA PRO A 159 -5.45 -18.39 1.79
C PRO A 159 -4.82 -17.21 2.53
N GLU A 160 -5.15 -17.09 3.81
CA GLU A 160 -4.37 -16.28 4.74
C GLU A 160 -2.99 -16.89 4.93
N ILE A 161 -1.96 -16.05 5.05
CA ILE A 161 -0.58 -16.50 5.23
C ILE A 161 -0.11 -16.10 6.62
N LYS A 162 0.27 -17.09 7.42
CA LYS A 162 0.86 -16.88 8.73
C LYS A 162 2.33 -16.52 8.59
N VAL A 163 2.75 -15.43 9.22
CA VAL A 163 4.15 -15.04 9.34
C VAL A 163 4.75 -15.73 10.57
N THR A 164 5.78 -16.53 10.36
CA THR A 164 6.45 -17.30 11.41
C THR A 164 7.81 -16.73 11.78
N GLU A 165 8.39 -17.19 12.88
CA GLU A 165 9.73 -16.77 13.32
C GLU A 165 10.85 -17.17 12.33
N ALA A 166 10.59 -18.15 11.48
CA ALA A 166 11.53 -18.60 10.45
C ALA A 166 11.50 -17.74 9.19
N ASP A 167 10.45 -16.88 9.05
CA ASP A 167 10.27 -16.06 7.87
C ASP A 167 11.02 -14.74 7.98
N SER A 168 11.59 -14.30 6.86
CA SER A 168 12.01 -12.92 6.68
C SER A 168 10.78 -12.11 6.24
N PHE A 169 10.33 -11.21 7.10
CA PHE A 169 9.13 -10.41 6.85
C PHE A 169 9.38 -8.91 7.04
N SER A 170 8.88 -8.12 6.10
CA SER A 170 8.84 -6.66 6.24
C SER A 170 7.62 -6.05 5.55
N ILE A 171 7.22 -4.87 6.03
CA ILE A 171 6.26 -4.01 5.31
C ILE A 171 7.07 -2.99 4.51
N TRP A 172 6.98 -3.09 3.18
CA TRP A 172 7.70 -2.20 2.29
C TRP A 172 7.07 -0.81 2.23
N GLY A 173 5.74 -0.72 2.29
CA GLY A 173 4.99 0.52 2.33
C GLY A 173 3.48 0.30 2.39
N THR A 174 2.74 1.37 2.65
CA THR A 174 1.28 1.36 2.77
C THR A 174 0.63 1.96 1.54
N VAL A 175 -0.43 1.32 1.03
CA VAL A 175 -1.24 1.85 -0.09
C VAL A 175 -2.02 3.06 0.39
N THR A 176 -1.89 4.17 -0.31
CA THR A 176 -2.58 5.44 -0.02
C THR A 176 -3.73 5.70 -0.98
N TYR A 177 -3.57 5.35 -2.25
CA TYR A 177 -4.58 5.51 -3.29
C TYR A 177 -4.62 4.32 -4.23
N VAL A 178 -5.78 4.10 -4.82
CA VAL A 178 -5.99 3.15 -5.93
C VAL A 178 -6.52 3.93 -7.12
N ILE A 179 -5.85 3.82 -8.25
CA ILE A 179 -6.29 4.40 -9.52
C ILE A 179 -6.90 3.27 -10.33
N HIS A 180 -8.20 3.27 -10.38
CA HIS A 180 -9.00 2.26 -11.05
C HIS A 180 -9.56 2.80 -12.36
N LYS A 181 -9.47 2.02 -13.42
CA LYS A 181 -10.15 2.30 -14.67
C LYS A 181 -11.49 1.57 -14.69
N PRO A 182 -12.63 2.29 -14.69
CA PRO A 182 -13.93 1.65 -14.74
C PRO A 182 -14.01 0.67 -15.91
N HIS A 183 -14.42 -0.56 -15.64
CA HIS A 183 -14.68 -1.53 -16.70
C HIS A 183 -16.01 -1.17 -17.39
N SER A 184 -15.98 -0.99 -18.70
CA SER A 184 -17.21 -1.08 -19.51
C SER A 184 -17.70 -2.53 -19.45
N LYS A 185 -18.89 -2.71 -18.91
CA LYS A 185 -19.60 -4.01 -18.99
C LYS A 185 -19.92 -4.38 -20.42
#